data_c8b72de6de8edcd8663d5e389ec5fe13
#
_entry.id   c8b72de6de8edcd8663d5e389ec5fe13
#
_cell.length_a   1.000
_cell.length_b   1.000
_cell.length_c   1.000
_cell.angle_alpha   90.00
_cell.angle_beta   90.00
_cell.angle_gamma   90.00
#
_symmetry.space_group_name_H-M   'P 1'
#
loop_
_entity.id
_entity.type
_entity.pdbx_description
1 polymer ?
#
loop_
_entity_poly.entity_id
_entity_poly.type
_entity_poly.pdbx_seq_one_letter_code
_entity_poly.pdbx_strand_id
1 'polypeptide(L)'
;MKQIITLFLAAIVALPVWAGGDSSDGHSHAAPTPLLTTAIAPRASGATEEFEMVAVLEGKKLVVYLDRFGTNAPVEGAKVEIEGAGLKGVAREIAPGIYAIDVAIAIPAAKHALTFAIEAGDTTDLLTATLDISPPLASIEPTFGWKRWLAGIVAGFLLLAAGWFLVVRRNRNRNRSLSHR
;
A
#
# COMPACT_ATOMS: atom_id res chain seq x y z
N MET A 1 42.82 -7.02 40.00
CA MET A 1 42.33 -7.88 38.91
C MET A 1 40.96 -8.51 39.17
N LYS A 2 40.60 -8.90 40.40
CA LYS A 2 39.26 -9.43 40.72
C LYS A 2 38.11 -8.45 40.54
N GLN A 3 38.29 -7.16 40.82
CA GLN A 3 37.24 -6.14 40.69
C GLN A 3 36.86 -5.80 39.24
N ILE A 4 37.76 -5.91 38.26
CA ILE A 4 37.47 -5.64 36.86
C ILE A 4 36.64 -6.76 36.23
N ILE A 5 36.81 -7.98 36.69
CA ILE A 5 36.03 -9.14 36.23
C ILE A 5 34.59 -9.06 36.73
N THR A 6 34.38 -8.54 37.95
CA THR A 6 33.06 -8.37 38.55
C THR A 6 32.25 -7.27 37.84
N LEU A 7 32.91 -6.20 37.39
CA LEU A 7 32.25 -5.11 36.63
C LEU A 7 31.83 -5.56 35.22
N PHE A 8 32.58 -6.43 34.57
CA PHE A 8 32.23 -6.98 33.27
C PHE A 8 31.08 -8.01 33.33
N LEU A 9 31.01 -8.76 34.42
CA LEU A 9 29.92 -9.73 34.62
C LEU A 9 28.61 -9.03 34.94
N ALA A 10 28.64 -7.86 35.62
CA ALA A 10 27.44 -7.08 35.92
C ALA A 10 26.85 -6.39 34.68
N ALA A 11 27.64 -6.07 33.65
CA ALA A 11 27.17 -5.43 32.42
C ALA A 11 26.42 -6.38 31.49
N ILE A 12 26.58 -7.71 31.65
CA ILE A 12 25.92 -8.72 30.79
C ILE A 12 24.50 -9.03 31.31
N VAL A 13 24.19 -8.74 32.58
CA VAL A 13 22.90 -9.07 33.20
C VAL A 13 21.82 -8.00 32.95
N ALA A 14 22.18 -6.83 32.43
CA ALA A 14 21.24 -5.74 32.14
C ALA A 14 20.67 -5.75 30.73
N LEU A 15 20.45 -6.92 30.14
CA LEU A 15 19.61 -7.02 28.95
C LEU A 15 18.14 -6.95 29.40
N PRO A 16 17.33 -6.02 28.84
CA PRO A 16 15.92 -6.04 29.12
C PRO A 16 15.34 -7.35 28.62
N VAL A 17 14.93 -8.21 29.56
CA VAL A 17 14.08 -9.33 29.25
C VAL A 17 12.72 -8.73 28.86
N TRP A 18 12.46 -8.66 27.58
CA TRP A 18 11.09 -8.50 27.12
C TRP A 18 10.37 -9.80 27.46
N ALA A 19 9.66 -9.76 28.57
CA ALA A 19 8.66 -10.75 28.88
C ALA A 19 7.54 -10.61 27.84
N GLY A 20 7.66 -11.31 26.74
CA GLY A 20 6.55 -11.62 25.88
C GLY A 20 5.61 -12.49 26.67
N GLY A 21 4.49 -11.93 27.13
CA GLY A 21 3.41 -12.68 27.73
C GLY A 21 2.91 -13.70 26.72
N ASP A 22 3.19 -14.95 26.98
CA ASP A 22 2.67 -16.10 26.28
C ASP A 22 1.21 -16.28 26.70
N SER A 23 0.31 -15.58 26.01
CA SER A 23 -1.11 -15.92 26.05
C SER A 23 -1.27 -17.10 25.09
N SER A 24 -1.27 -18.28 25.64
CA SER A 24 -1.58 -19.55 24.98
C SER A 24 -3.07 -19.61 24.62
N ASP A 25 -3.51 -18.71 23.76
CA ASP A 25 -4.76 -18.87 23.03
C ASP A 25 -4.41 -19.39 21.65
N GLY A 26 -4.79 -20.66 21.41
CA GLY A 26 -4.46 -21.45 20.23
C GLY A 26 -5.02 -20.90 18.91
N HIS A 27 -4.83 -19.63 18.63
CA HIS A 27 -5.07 -19.05 17.33
C HIS A 27 -3.78 -19.18 16.51
N SER A 28 -3.75 -20.21 15.69
CA SER A 28 -2.85 -20.33 14.57
C SER A 28 -2.86 -18.98 13.83
N HIS A 29 -1.81 -18.17 14.00
CA HIS A 29 -1.58 -17.03 13.11
C HIS A 29 -1.31 -17.63 11.73
N ALA A 30 -2.38 -17.78 10.96
CA ALA A 30 -2.26 -18.00 9.53
C ALA A 30 -1.29 -16.95 9.00
N ALA A 31 -0.28 -17.37 8.25
CA ALA A 31 0.61 -16.46 7.54
C ALA A 31 -0.26 -15.40 6.87
N PRO A 32 0.12 -14.10 6.93
CA PRO A 32 -0.70 -13.07 6.32
C PRO A 32 -1.01 -13.49 4.89
N THR A 33 -2.30 -13.71 4.64
CA THR A 33 -2.77 -14.03 3.29
C THR A 33 -2.26 -12.91 2.41
N PRO A 34 -1.54 -13.20 1.30
CA PRO A 34 -1.11 -12.13 0.40
C PRO A 34 -2.37 -11.34 0.06
N LEU A 35 -2.36 -10.05 0.37
CA LEU A 35 -3.39 -9.15 -0.07
C LEU A 35 -3.39 -9.28 -1.59
N LEU A 36 -4.38 -9.99 -2.12
CA LEU A 36 -4.65 -9.94 -3.54
C LEU A 36 -4.95 -8.47 -3.80
N THR A 37 -3.98 -7.77 -4.34
CA THR A 37 -4.16 -6.40 -4.83
C THR A 37 -5.04 -6.55 -6.05
N THR A 38 -6.35 -6.73 -5.83
CA THR A 38 -7.34 -6.67 -6.89
C THR A 38 -7.23 -5.24 -7.40
N ALA A 39 -6.69 -5.09 -8.60
CA ALA A 39 -6.60 -3.79 -9.23
C ALA A 39 -8.03 -3.22 -9.28
N ILE A 40 -8.25 -2.16 -8.51
CA ILE A 40 -9.56 -1.48 -8.49
C ILE A 40 -9.75 -0.88 -9.89
N ALA A 41 -10.85 -1.23 -10.55
CA ALA A 41 -11.15 -0.68 -11.86
C ALA A 41 -11.20 0.86 -11.82
N PRO A 42 -10.58 1.55 -12.79
CA PRO A 42 -10.65 3.00 -12.89
C PRO A 42 -12.08 3.48 -12.88
N ARG A 43 -12.36 4.52 -12.09
CA ARG A 43 -13.71 5.04 -11.92
C ARG A 43 -13.73 6.56 -11.89
N ALA A 44 -14.85 7.13 -12.29
CA ALA A 44 -15.17 8.53 -12.15
C ALA A 44 -16.52 8.65 -11.44
N SER A 45 -16.69 9.61 -10.56
CA SER A 45 -17.96 9.88 -9.89
C SER A 45 -18.25 11.36 -9.89
N GLY A 46 -19.53 11.70 -9.91
CA GLY A 46 -20.00 13.05 -9.83
C GLY A 46 -21.48 13.08 -9.48
N ALA A 47 -21.92 14.22 -8.98
CA ALA A 47 -23.31 14.45 -8.62
C ALA A 47 -23.72 15.89 -8.95
N THR A 48 -25.01 16.05 -9.20
CA THR A 48 -25.73 17.34 -9.30
C THR A 48 -26.85 17.34 -8.26
N GLU A 49 -27.74 18.30 -8.32
CA GLU A 49 -28.93 18.29 -7.47
C GLU A 49 -29.95 17.21 -7.90
N GLU A 50 -29.90 16.80 -9.16
CA GLU A 50 -30.85 15.85 -9.73
C GLU A 50 -30.32 14.41 -9.79
N PHE A 51 -29.03 14.25 -10.11
CA PHE A 51 -28.43 12.94 -10.40
C PHE A 51 -27.14 12.68 -9.62
N GLU A 52 -26.94 11.42 -9.26
CA GLU A 52 -25.66 10.88 -8.85
C GLU A 52 -25.21 9.84 -9.87
N MET A 53 -23.92 9.82 -10.20
CA MET A 53 -23.37 8.96 -11.21
C MET A 53 -22.02 8.39 -10.82
N VAL A 54 -21.81 7.09 -11.10
CA VAL A 54 -20.50 6.42 -11.04
C VAL A 54 -20.24 5.77 -12.38
N ALA A 55 -19.15 6.14 -13.04
CA ALA A 55 -18.67 5.49 -14.26
C ALA A 55 -17.46 4.63 -13.94
N VAL A 56 -17.46 3.37 -14.40
CA VAL A 56 -16.40 2.38 -14.16
C VAL A 56 -15.88 1.87 -15.50
N LEU A 57 -14.56 1.92 -15.68
CA LEU A 57 -13.92 1.37 -16.87
C LEU A 57 -13.64 -0.13 -16.67
N GLU A 58 -14.45 -0.98 -17.31
CA GLU A 58 -14.36 -2.44 -17.25
C GLU A 58 -13.81 -2.99 -18.57
N GLY A 59 -12.51 -3.16 -18.64
CA GLY A 59 -11.83 -3.61 -19.86
C GLY A 59 -12.02 -2.63 -21.02
N LYS A 60 -12.89 -2.99 -21.97
CA LYS A 60 -13.25 -2.16 -23.14
C LYS A 60 -14.64 -1.58 -23.07
N LYS A 61 -15.20 -1.44 -21.89
CA LYS A 61 -16.51 -0.82 -21.67
C LYS A 61 -16.43 0.22 -20.56
N LEU A 62 -17.08 1.35 -20.78
CA LEU A 62 -17.38 2.29 -19.70
C LEU A 62 -18.82 2.02 -19.27
N VAL A 63 -18.97 1.53 -18.04
CA VAL A 63 -20.28 1.26 -17.42
C VAL A 63 -20.64 2.41 -16.52
N VAL A 64 -21.84 2.96 -16.68
CA VAL A 64 -22.33 4.13 -15.94
C VAL A 64 -23.52 3.70 -15.11
N TYR A 65 -23.45 3.87 -13.81
CA TYR A 65 -24.53 3.75 -12.85
C TYR A 65 -25.11 5.13 -12.62
N LEU A 66 -26.39 5.31 -12.83
CA LEU A 66 -27.07 6.60 -12.76
C LEU A 66 -28.29 6.50 -11.86
N ASP A 67 -28.28 7.27 -10.79
CA ASP A 67 -29.34 7.31 -9.78
C ASP A 67 -29.87 8.73 -9.58
N ARG A 68 -31.07 8.88 -9.05
CA ARG A 68 -31.62 10.14 -8.57
C ARG A 68 -30.94 10.53 -7.28
N PHE A 69 -30.32 11.71 -7.21
CA PHE A 69 -29.57 12.17 -6.05
C PHE A 69 -30.37 12.14 -4.74
N GLY A 70 -31.61 12.58 -4.76
CA GLY A 70 -32.44 12.70 -3.54
C GLY A 70 -33.00 11.36 -3.01
N THR A 71 -33.07 10.31 -3.84
CA THR A 71 -33.77 9.05 -3.52
C THR A 71 -32.94 7.81 -3.73
N ASN A 72 -31.79 7.90 -4.38
CA ASN A 72 -30.96 6.78 -4.86
C ASN A 72 -31.78 5.80 -5.75
N ALA A 73 -32.86 6.27 -6.35
CA ALA A 73 -33.61 5.45 -7.29
C ALA A 73 -32.90 5.40 -8.65
N PRO A 74 -32.80 4.22 -9.28
CA PRO A 74 -32.17 4.12 -10.59
C PRO A 74 -32.93 4.96 -11.61
N VAL A 75 -32.19 5.64 -12.49
CA VAL A 75 -32.74 6.44 -13.57
C VAL A 75 -32.83 5.57 -14.82
N GLU A 76 -34.04 5.16 -15.15
CA GLU A 76 -34.32 4.31 -16.32
C GLU A 76 -34.68 5.15 -17.55
N GLY A 77 -34.38 4.64 -18.74
CA GLY A 77 -34.79 5.24 -20.01
C GLY A 77 -34.15 6.59 -20.32
N ALA A 78 -33.05 6.95 -19.61
CA ALA A 78 -32.35 8.18 -19.90
C ALA A 78 -31.47 8.07 -21.16
N LYS A 79 -31.32 9.20 -21.87
CA LYS A 79 -30.26 9.33 -22.85
C LYS A 79 -29.04 9.87 -22.16
N VAL A 80 -27.95 9.08 -22.12
CA VAL A 80 -26.67 9.43 -21.50
C VAL A 80 -25.63 9.58 -22.59
N GLU A 81 -25.31 10.81 -22.96
CA GLU A 81 -24.26 11.12 -23.92
C GLU A 81 -22.93 11.36 -23.17
N ILE A 82 -21.85 10.73 -23.61
CA ILE A 82 -20.53 10.78 -22.96
C ILE A 82 -19.51 11.37 -23.91
N GLU A 83 -18.77 12.36 -23.45
CA GLU A 83 -17.65 12.97 -24.20
C GLU A 83 -16.42 13.13 -23.32
N GLY A 84 -15.23 12.83 -23.87
CA GLY A 84 -13.93 12.94 -23.21
C GLY A 84 -13.08 11.68 -23.32
N ALA A 85 -11.81 11.76 -23.00
CA ALA A 85 -10.86 10.63 -23.07
C ALA A 85 -10.82 9.91 -24.44
N GLY A 86 -11.15 10.59 -25.53
CA GLY A 86 -11.28 9.97 -26.86
C GLY A 86 -12.62 9.24 -27.09
N LEU A 87 -13.53 9.29 -26.15
CA LEU A 87 -14.91 8.80 -26.27
C LEU A 87 -15.84 9.93 -26.74
N LYS A 88 -16.77 9.59 -27.58
CA LYS A 88 -17.93 10.43 -27.92
C LYS A 88 -19.07 9.53 -28.41
N GLY A 89 -20.17 9.53 -27.66
CA GLY A 89 -21.36 8.78 -28.07
C GLY A 89 -22.39 8.63 -26.95
N VAL A 90 -23.49 7.97 -27.29
CA VAL A 90 -24.59 7.69 -26.37
C VAL A 90 -24.43 6.29 -25.79
N ALA A 91 -24.43 6.19 -24.47
CA ALA A 91 -24.41 4.93 -23.76
C ALA A 91 -25.80 4.24 -23.89
N ARG A 92 -25.78 2.94 -24.10
CA ARG A 92 -26.98 2.12 -24.17
C ARG A 92 -27.34 1.62 -22.77
N GLU A 93 -28.60 1.72 -22.40
CA GLU A 93 -29.11 1.10 -21.20
C GLU A 93 -29.03 -0.44 -21.31
N ILE A 94 -28.41 -1.06 -20.30
CA ILE A 94 -28.22 -2.53 -20.23
C ILE A 94 -28.98 -3.17 -19.06
N ALA A 95 -29.36 -2.36 -18.07
CA ALA A 95 -30.23 -2.71 -16.96
C ALA A 95 -30.79 -1.41 -16.36
N PRO A 96 -31.84 -1.44 -15.51
CA PRO A 96 -32.40 -0.25 -14.86
C PRO A 96 -31.30 0.63 -14.23
N GLY A 97 -31.18 1.86 -14.71
CA GLY A 97 -30.17 2.82 -14.25
C GLY A 97 -28.71 2.49 -14.59
N ILE A 98 -28.46 1.46 -15.41
CA ILE A 98 -27.10 1.06 -15.81
C ILE A 98 -26.94 1.22 -17.32
N TYR A 99 -25.98 2.04 -17.71
CA TYR A 99 -25.69 2.39 -19.10
C TYR A 99 -24.28 1.92 -19.46
N ALA A 100 -24.05 1.57 -20.70
CA ALA A 100 -22.72 1.16 -21.17
C ALA A 100 -22.40 1.69 -22.57
N ILE A 101 -21.14 2.07 -22.77
CA ILE A 101 -20.57 2.41 -24.07
C ILE A 101 -19.29 1.65 -24.30
N ASP A 102 -19.09 1.17 -25.53
CA ASP A 102 -17.87 0.48 -25.89
C ASP A 102 -16.70 1.47 -26.11
N VAL A 103 -15.55 1.15 -25.53
CA VAL A 103 -14.32 1.92 -25.63
C VAL A 103 -13.47 1.33 -26.76
N ALA A 104 -13.59 1.91 -27.95
CA ALA A 104 -12.91 1.42 -29.16
C ALA A 104 -11.38 1.59 -29.10
N ILE A 105 -10.90 2.61 -28.38
CA ILE A 105 -9.49 2.99 -28.30
C ILE A 105 -9.02 2.84 -26.85
N ALA A 106 -7.80 2.32 -26.63
CA ALA A 106 -7.24 2.29 -25.29
C ALA A 106 -7.05 3.71 -24.76
N ILE A 107 -7.66 4.00 -23.61
CA ILE A 107 -7.49 5.30 -22.93
C ILE A 107 -6.11 5.31 -22.26
N PRO A 108 -5.26 6.31 -22.50
CA PRO A 108 -3.92 6.38 -21.90
C PRO A 108 -3.97 6.45 -20.37
N ALA A 109 -2.90 5.99 -19.71
CA ALA A 109 -2.75 6.12 -18.26
C ALA A 109 -2.56 7.59 -17.88
N ALA A 110 -3.63 8.25 -17.46
CA ALA A 110 -3.69 9.64 -17.03
C ALA A 110 -5.04 9.91 -16.35
N LYS A 111 -5.21 11.14 -15.88
CA LYS A 111 -6.51 11.66 -15.44
C LYS A 111 -7.21 12.30 -16.63
N HIS A 112 -8.43 11.85 -16.90
CA HIS A 112 -9.25 12.31 -18.01
C HIS A 112 -10.54 12.92 -17.52
N ALA A 113 -10.84 14.13 -17.92
CA ALA A 113 -12.16 14.72 -17.73
C ALA A 113 -13.15 14.05 -18.68
N LEU A 114 -14.28 13.62 -18.15
CA LEU A 114 -15.44 13.12 -18.88
C LEU A 114 -16.62 14.03 -18.60
N THR A 115 -17.39 14.33 -19.63
CA THR A 115 -18.65 15.06 -19.55
C THR A 115 -19.79 14.12 -19.90
N PHE A 116 -20.83 14.12 -19.09
CA PHE A 116 -22.04 13.33 -19.25
C PHE A 116 -23.22 14.28 -19.42
N ALA A 117 -23.84 14.28 -20.60
CA ALA A 117 -25.11 14.96 -20.80
C ALA A 117 -26.22 13.93 -20.58
N ILE A 118 -27.10 14.19 -19.63
CA ILE A 118 -28.16 13.31 -19.18
C ILE A 118 -29.49 13.92 -19.50
N GLU A 119 -30.32 13.21 -20.27
CA GLU A 119 -31.71 13.57 -20.56
C GLU A 119 -32.62 12.46 -20.01
N ALA A 120 -33.37 12.75 -18.94
CA ALA A 120 -34.23 11.78 -18.25
C ALA A 120 -35.67 12.35 -18.06
N GLY A 121 -36.56 12.02 -18.98
CA GLY A 121 -37.88 12.63 -19.05
C GLY A 121 -37.76 14.14 -19.38
N ASP A 122 -38.33 14.97 -18.53
CA ASP A 122 -38.28 16.42 -18.68
C ASP A 122 -37.05 17.09 -18.04
N THR A 123 -36.15 16.28 -17.44
CA THR A 123 -34.95 16.76 -16.76
C THR A 123 -33.75 16.58 -17.67
N THR A 124 -33.00 17.66 -17.89
CA THR A 124 -31.72 17.63 -18.61
C THR A 124 -30.65 18.19 -17.71
N ASP A 125 -29.51 17.50 -17.59
CA ASP A 125 -28.41 17.94 -16.76
C ASP A 125 -27.06 17.62 -17.39
N LEU A 126 -26.01 18.34 -16.95
CA LEU A 126 -24.63 18.17 -17.42
C LEU A 126 -23.72 17.92 -16.26
N LEU A 127 -23.08 16.77 -16.24
CA LEU A 127 -22.21 16.32 -15.17
C LEU A 127 -20.79 16.11 -15.69
N THR A 128 -19.80 16.59 -14.94
CA THR A 128 -18.39 16.40 -15.27
C THR A 128 -17.71 15.58 -14.17
N ALA A 129 -16.96 14.55 -14.55
CA ALA A 129 -16.24 13.71 -13.62
C ALA A 129 -14.83 13.38 -14.15
N THR A 130 -13.91 13.05 -13.26
CA THR A 130 -12.54 12.70 -13.64
C THR A 130 -12.33 11.20 -13.55
N LEU A 131 -12.02 10.56 -14.68
CA LEU A 131 -11.61 9.17 -14.74
C LEU A 131 -10.09 9.09 -14.54
N ASP A 132 -9.66 8.48 -13.45
CA ASP A 132 -8.23 8.29 -13.13
C ASP A 132 -7.78 6.88 -13.52
N ILE A 133 -6.97 6.79 -14.58
CA ILE A 133 -6.38 5.55 -15.11
C ILE A 133 -4.91 5.45 -14.70
N SER A 134 -4.45 6.24 -13.72
CA SER A 134 -3.08 6.15 -13.24
C SER A 134 -2.81 4.76 -12.67
N PRO A 135 -1.65 4.15 -12.97
CA PRO A 135 -1.28 2.90 -12.31
C PRO A 135 -1.25 3.14 -10.80
N PRO A 136 -1.69 2.17 -9.99
CA PRO A 136 -1.60 2.30 -8.53
C PRO A 136 -0.15 2.62 -8.17
N LEU A 137 0.05 3.63 -7.34
CA LEU A 137 1.37 3.96 -6.80
C LEU A 137 1.94 2.67 -6.23
N ALA A 138 3.07 2.20 -6.80
CA ALA A 138 3.75 1.06 -6.23
C ALA A 138 3.99 1.38 -4.75
N SER A 139 3.34 0.63 -3.86
CA SER A 139 3.63 0.72 -2.44
C SER A 139 5.12 0.44 -2.31
N ILE A 140 5.89 1.48 -1.96
CA ILE A 140 7.30 1.33 -1.61
C ILE A 140 7.24 0.59 -0.28
N GLU A 141 7.23 -0.75 -0.34
CA GLU A 141 7.48 -1.56 0.83
C GLU A 141 8.83 -1.08 1.38
N PRO A 142 8.88 -0.54 2.60
CA PRO A 142 10.14 -0.18 3.21
C PRO A 142 10.93 -1.48 3.35
N THR A 143 11.81 -1.76 2.41
CA THR A 143 12.77 -2.85 2.53
C THR A 143 13.68 -2.50 3.71
N PHE A 144 13.18 -2.80 4.91
CA PHE A 144 13.98 -2.67 6.12
C PHE A 144 15.17 -3.63 5.96
N GLY A 145 16.27 -3.08 5.54
CA GLY A 145 17.49 -3.81 5.22
C GLY A 145 18.13 -4.41 6.47
N TRP A 146 17.41 -5.30 7.16
CA TRP A 146 17.88 -6.01 8.37
C TRP A 146 19.25 -6.66 8.16
N LYS A 147 19.56 -7.06 6.92
CA LYS A 147 20.88 -7.58 6.54
C LYS A 147 22.01 -6.57 6.78
N ARG A 148 21.74 -5.28 6.60
CA ARG A 148 22.73 -4.20 6.86
C ARG A 148 22.97 -4.03 8.36
N TRP A 149 21.93 -4.18 9.18
CA TRP A 149 22.03 -4.18 10.63
C TRP A 149 22.77 -5.40 11.17
N LEU A 150 22.49 -6.58 10.62
CA LEU A 150 23.25 -7.80 10.97
C LEU A 150 24.72 -7.67 10.63
N ALA A 151 25.08 -7.13 9.48
CA ALA A 151 26.47 -6.88 9.10
C ALA A 151 27.16 -5.94 10.10
N GLY A 152 26.48 -4.89 10.55
CA GLY A 152 27.00 -3.98 11.58
C GLY A 152 27.23 -4.67 12.93
N ILE A 153 26.29 -5.51 13.37
CA ILE A 153 26.40 -6.27 14.62
C ILE A 153 27.57 -7.25 14.56
N VAL A 154 27.69 -8.01 13.47
CA VAL A 154 28.79 -8.96 13.27
C VAL A 154 30.14 -8.25 13.25
N ALA A 155 30.27 -7.12 12.55
CA ALA A 155 31.49 -6.32 12.53
C ALA A 155 31.85 -5.80 13.94
N GLY A 156 30.86 -5.34 14.70
CA GLY A 156 31.05 -4.90 16.10
C GLY A 156 31.58 -6.02 16.99
N PHE A 157 31.01 -7.24 16.89
CA PHE A 157 31.50 -8.41 17.65
C PHE A 157 32.92 -8.80 17.27
N LEU A 158 33.28 -8.76 15.99
CA LEU A 158 34.62 -9.08 15.53
C LEU A 158 35.67 -8.08 16.08
N LEU A 159 35.32 -6.78 16.10
CA LEU A 159 36.21 -5.76 16.68
C LEU A 159 36.39 -5.94 18.17
N LEU A 160 35.34 -6.27 18.92
CA LEU A 160 35.43 -6.56 20.36
C LEU A 160 36.27 -7.79 20.63
N ALA A 161 36.09 -8.87 19.86
CA ALA A 161 36.87 -10.08 19.97
C ALA A 161 38.36 -9.83 19.66
N ALA A 162 38.67 -9.09 18.62
CA ALA A 162 40.04 -8.70 18.28
C ALA A 162 40.67 -7.84 19.38
N GLY A 163 39.96 -6.85 19.91
CA GLY A 163 40.42 -6.05 21.04
C GLY A 163 40.72 -6.88 22.28
N TRP A 164 39.80 -7.78 22.62
CA TRP A 164 40.00 -8.74 23.74
C TRP A 164 41.23 -9.60 23.52
N PHE A 165 41.41 -10.17 22.33
CA PHE A 165 42.56 -11.00 22.00
C PHE A 165 43.90 -10.25 22.16
N LEU A 166 43.96 -8.99 21.69
CA LEU A 166 45.15 -8.16 21.85
C LEU A 166 45.48 -7.85 23.31
N VAL A 167 44.46 -7.56 24.13
CA VAL A 167 44.66 -7.33 25.58
C VAL A 167 45.16 -8.57 26.27
N VAL A 168 44.58 -9.74 25.99
CA VAL A 168 45.00 -11.02 26.58
C VAL A 168 46.43 -11.39 26.15
N ARG A 169 46.78 -11.19 24.87
CA ARG A 169 48.11 -11.43 24.33
C ARG A 169 49.14 -10.51 24.98
N ARG A 170 48.81 -9.22 25.15
CA ARG A 170 49.72 -8.25 25.81
C ARG A 170 49.94 -8.56 27.28
N ASN A 171 48.91 -9.03 27.98
CA ASN A 171 48.98 -9.41 29.38
C ASN A 171 49.81 -10.72 29.58
N ARG A 172 49.68 -11.68 28.68
CA ARG A 172 50.55 -12.89 28.68
C ARG A 172 52.01 -12.59 28.47
N ASN A 173 52.33 -11.64 27.59
CA ASN A 173 53.72 -11.21 27.33
C ASN A 173 54.33 -10.47 28.53
N ARG A 174 53.55 -9.68 29.25
CA ARG A 174 54.02 -8.96 30.47
C ARG A 174 54.34 -9.95 31.61
N ASN A 175 53.56 -11.01 31.75
CA ASN A 175 53.79 -12.02 32.80
C ASN A 175 55.03 -12.89 32.53
N ARG A 176 55.41 -13.10 31.26
CA ARG A 176 56.63 -13.84 30.89
C ARG A 176 57.90 -13.06 31.18
N SER A 177 57.87 -11.72 31.13
CA SER A 177 59.05 -10.89 31.42
C SER A 177 59.36 -10.78 32.92
N LEU A 178 58.43 -11.14 33.82
CA LEU A 178 58.58 -11.08 35.26
C LEU A 178 59.10 -12.39 35.87
N SER A 179 59.11 -13.47 35.09
CA SER A 179 59.55 -14.82 35.54
C SER A 179 61.02 -15.08 35.31
N HIS A 180 61.76 -14.13 34.74
CA HIS A 180 63.23 -14.23 34.46
C HIS A 180 64.10 -13.24 35.27
N ARG A 181 63.63 -12.75 36.41
CA ARG A 181 64.44 -12.00 37.37
C ARG A 181 64.53 -12.69 38.72
#